data_5919b25d1a749452835057a88fbebd26
#
_entry.id   5919b25d1a749452835057a88fbebd26
#
_cell.length_a   1.000
_cell.length_b   1.000
_cell.length_c   1.000
_cell.angle_alpha   90.00
_cell.angle_beta   90.00
_cell.angle_gamma   90.00
#
_symmetry.space_group_name_H-M   'P 1'
#
loop_
_entity.id
_entity.type
_entity.pdbx_description
1 polymer ?
#
loop_
_entity_poly.entity_id
_entity_poly.type
_entity_poly.pdbx_seq_one_letter_code
_entity_poly.pdbx_strand_id
1 'polypeptide(L)'
;MDAAHTVLLLIGYQNDYFSPTGILHDVVEESANPQTVLSNTLDLIQRLAPSPVYMVDTPIVFTDDYRELVKPIGILKTIKELGAFRVGSDGVKTIPELQAFADRIITIPGKRGLNAFSNTALEILFQQWGISDIVIAGAISSICVDSTGRHAHGLGYQVTILSDCTLGRNSVEQAFYCEQIFPLYAQTMTHHELLQKLDIHPVNL
;
A
#
# COMPACT_ATOMS: atom_id res chain seq x y z
N MET A 1 -10.09 -10.55 14.48
CA MET A 1 -9.57 -9.22 14.08
C MET A 1 -10.48 -8.19 14.73
N ASP A 2 -9.92 -7.25 15.45
CA ASP A 2 -10.69 -6.19 16.11
C ASP A 2 -10.51 -4.89 15.31
N ALA A 3 -11.60 -4.30 14.83
CA ALA A 3 -11.60 -3.10 14.00
C ALA A 3 -10.88 -1.90 14.65
N ALA A 4 -10.98 -1.74 15.98
CA ALA A 4 -10.34 -0.65 16.72
C ALA A 4 -8.80 -0.80 16.84
N HIS A 5 -8.28 -2.01 16.66
CA HIS A 5 -6.85 -2.34 16.72
C HIS A 5 -6.30 -2.75 15.34
N THR A 6 -7.03 -2.43 14.27
CA THR A 6 -6.68 -2.74 12.89
C THR A 6 -6.33 -1.47 12.11
N VAL A 7 -5.29 -1.54 11.29
CA VAL A 7 -4.94 -0.49 10.32
C VAL A 7 -4.94 -1.04 8.89
N LEU A 8 -5.60 -0.33 7.97
CA LEU A 8 -5.41 -0.48 6.53
C LEU A 8 -4.22 0.39 6.10
N LEU A 9 -3.12 -0.23 5.69
CA LEU A 9 -1.92 0.43 5.20
C LEU A 9 -1.91 0.44 3.67
N LEU A 10 -2.04 1.63 3.11
CA LEU A 10 -2.08 1.90 1.68
C LEU A 10 -0.66 2.24 1.19
N ILE A 11 -0.14 1.47 0.22
CA ILE A 11 1.22 1.59 -0.28
C ILE A 11 1.23 1.89 -1.77
N GLY A 12 1.85 3.01 -2.16
CA GLY A 12 2.12 3.32 -3.55
C GLY A 12 0.92 3.79 -4.39
N TYR A 13 -0.17 4.24 -3.78
CA TYR A 13 -1.30 4.85 -4.49
C TYR A 13 -0.96 6.28 -4.96
N GLN A 14 0.07 6.37 -5.81
CA GLN A 14 0.58 7.63 -6.37
C GLN A 14 0.42 7.67 -7.88
N ASN A 15 0.34 8.88 -8.45
CA ASN A 15 0.13 9.07 -9.89
C ASN A 15 1.20 8.39 -10.75
N ASP A 16 2.46 8.30 -10.28
CA ASP A 16 3.52 7.63 -11.03
C ASP A 16 3.23 6.15 -11.31
N TYR A 17 2.43 5.46 -10.46
CA TYR A 17 1.98 4.08 -10.71
C TYR A 17 0.60 4.01 -11.37
N PHE A 18 -0.37 4.78 -10.88
CA PHE A 18 -1.78 4.57 -11.20
C PHE A 18 -2.33 5.50 -12.30
N SER A 19 -1.69 6.66 -12.54
CA SER A 19 -2.10 7.53 -13.65
C SER A 19 -1.67 6.92 -14.99
N PRO A 20 -2.52 7.00 -16.04
CA PRO A 20 -2.11 6.59 -17.39
C PRO A 20 -0.88 7.33 -17.95
N THR A 21 -0.54 8.48 -17.38
CA THR A 21 0.66 9.27 -17.72
C THR A 21 1.77 9.13 -16.68
N GLY A 22 1.62 8.22 -15.71
CA GLY A 22 2.61 8.00 -14.68
C GLY A 22 3.90 7.38 -15.22
N ILE A 23 5.04 7.83 -14.73
CA ILE A 23 6.37 7.40 -15.21
C ILE A 23 6.59 5.90 -15.04
N LEU A 24 5.97 5.29 -14.03
CA LEU A 24 6.08 3.87 -13.71
C LEU A 24 4.79 3.10 -14.03
N HIS A 25 3.88 3.68 -14.80
CA HIS A 25 2.61 3.04 -15.16
C HIS A 25 2.85 1.67 -15.84
N ASP A 26 3.78 1.62 -16.80
CA ASP A 26 4.14 0.40 -17.52
C ASP A 26 4.68 -0.72 -16.61
N VAL A 27 5.21 -0.38 -15.44
CA VAL A 27 5.70 -1.37 -14.46
C VAL A 27 4.56 -2.21 -13.89
N VAL A 28 3.34 -1.69 -13.90
CA VAL A 28 2.13 -2.34 -13.36
C VAL A 28 1.10 -2.67 -14.46
N GLU A 29 1.30 -2.22 -15.69
CA GLU A 29 0.32 -2.38 -16.78
C GLU A 29 0.10 -3.84 -17.18
N GLU A 30 1.14 -4.67 -17.13
CA GLU A 30 1.03 -6.12 -17.40
C GLU A 30 0.38 -6.90 -16.24
N SER A 31 0.12 -6.25 -15.12
CA SER A 31 -0.56 -6.88 -14.00
C SER A 31 -2.07 -7.01 -14.29
N ALA A 32 -2.71 -7.92 -13.56
CA ALA A 32 -4.14 -8.16 -13.72
C ALA A 32 -4.95 -6.89 -13.33
N ASN A 33 -5.20 -6.05 -14.32
CA ASN A 33 -6.12 -4.92 -14.29
C ASN A 33 -5.96 -3.97 -13.09
N PRO A 34 -5.05 -2.97 -13.15
CA PRO A 34 -4.88 -1.95 -12.11
C PRO A 34 -6.18 -1.25 -11.73
N GLN A 35 -7.09 -1.09 -12.68
CA GLN A 35 -8.40 -0.46 -12.45
C GLN A 35 -9.31 -1.30 -11.55
N THR A 36 -9.26 -2.63 -11.67
CA THR A 36 -10.01 -3.52 -10.76
C THR A 36 -9.47 -3.44 -9.34
N VAL A 37 -8.14 -3.47 -9.18
CA VAL A 37 -7.49 -3.32 -7.86
C VAL A 37 -7.85 -1.97 -7.24
N LEU A 38 -7.81 -0.90 -8.02
CA LEU A 38 -8.23 0.43 -7.54
C LEU A 38 -9.70 0.44 -7.13
N SER A 39 -10.60 -0.11 -7.97
CA SER A 39 -12.03 -0.19 -7.67
C SER A 39 -12.31 -0.96 -6.37
N ASN A 40 -11.65 -2.11 -6.18
CA ASN A 40 -11.78 -2.92 -4.96
C ASN A 40 -11.28 -2.16 -3.73
N THR A 41 -10.15 -1.45 -3.88
CA THR A 41 -9.60 -0.64 -2.79
C THR A 41 -10.52 0.51 -2.41
N LEU A 42 -11.15 1.15 -3.38
CA LEU A 42 -12.12 2.23 -3.12
C LEU A 42 -13.40 1.72 -2.45
N ASP A 43 -13.93 0.55 -2.88
CA ASP A 43 -15.06 -0.10 -2.18
C ASP A 43 -14.69 -0.40 -0.72
N LEU A 44 -13.50 -0.96 -0.50
CA LEU A 44 -13.00 -1.23 0.84
C LEU A 44 -12.92 0.05 1.70
N ILE A 45 -12.27 1.10 1.20
CA ILE A 45 -12.10 2.37 1.91
C ILE A 45 -13.47 2.97 2.25
N GLN A 46 -14.40 2.97 1.31
CA GLN A 46 -15.76 3.51 1.50
C GLN A 46 -16.49 2.77 2.62
N ARG A 47 -16.37 1.44 2.68
CA ARG A 47 -17.00 0.63 3.73
C ARG A 47 -16.31 0.76 5.08
N LEU A 48 -14.99 0.94 5.09
CA LEU A 48 -14.23 1.17 6.32
C LEU A 48 -14.39 2.59 6.86
N ALA A 49 -14.78 3.57 6.05
CA ALA A 49 -14.86 4.98 6.45
C ALA A 49 -15.70 5.24 7.71
N PRO A 50 -16.87 4.59 7.95
CA PRO A 50 -17.64 4.76 9.18
C PRO A 50 -17.13 3.91 10.36
N SER A 51 -16.14 3.04 10.16
CA SER A 51 -15.62 2.12 11.17
C SER A 51 -14.47 2.72 11.98
N PRO A 52 -14.07 2.11 13.12
CA PRO A 52 -12.89 2.52 13.88
C PRO A 52 -11.55 2.09 13.27
N VAL A 53 -11.53 1.37 12.13
CA VAL A 53 -10.30 0.97 11.45
C VAL A 53 -9.48 2.20 11.08
N TYR A 54 -8.21 2.22 11.46
CA TYR A 54 -7.28 3.25 10.99
C TYR A 54 -6.97 3.04 9.51
N MET A 55 -6.90 4.14 8.74
CA MET A 55 -6.46 4.09 7.35
C MET A 55 -5.26 5.01 7.19
N VAL A 56 -4.17 4.46 6.67
CA VAL A 56 -2.86 5.14 6.58
C VAL A 56 -2.32 5.01 5.17
N ASP A 57 -1.87 6.13 4.61
CA ASP A 57 -1.13 6.19 3.35
C ASP A 57 0.35 6.53 3.62
N THR A 58 1.26 5.83 2.93
CA THR A 58 2.71 6.05 3.06
C THR A 58 3.34 6.34 1.71
N PRO A 59 3.18 7.56 1.18
CA PRO A 59 3.75 7.91 -0.12
C PRO A 59 5.28 7.88 -0.09
N ILE A 60 5.86 7.39 -1.19
CA ILE A 60 7.30 7.49 -1.41
C ILE A 60 7.60 8.85 -2.05
N VAL A 61 8.53 9.62 -1.46
CA VAL A 61 8.89 10.97 -1.94
C VAL A 61 10.38 11.15 -1.87
N PHE A 62 11.02 11.49 -2.97
CA PHE A 62 12.43 11.84 -3.03
C PHE A 62 12.63 13.34 -3.22
N THR A 63 13.76 13.87 -2.76
CA THR A 63 14.21 15.23 -3.11
C THR A 63 14.46 15.31 -4.64
N ASP A 64 14.49 16.53 -5.18
CA ASP A 64 14.67 16.72 -6.62
C ASP A 64 16.04 16.25 -7.15
N ASP A 65 17.05 16.13 -6.30
CA ASP A 65 18.37 15.60 -6.62
C ASP A 65 18.53 14.12 -6.22
N TYR A 66 17.52 13.48 -5.63
CA TYR A 66 17.58 12.08 -5.17
C TYR A 66 18.75 11.79 -4.22
N ARG A 67 19.14 12.76 -3.36
CA ARG A 67 20.27 12.62 -2.43
C ARG A 67 20.11 11.45 -1.46
N GLU A 68 18.89 11.01 -1.21
CA GLU A 68 18.59 9.86 -0.36
C GLU A 68 19.03 8.53 -0.98
N LEU A 69 19.17 8.50 -2.30
CA LEU A 69 19.56 7.32 -3.06
C LEU A 69 21.06 7.36 -3.39
N VAL A 70 21.89 6.92 -2.41
CA VAL A 70 23.34 6.90 -2.52
C VAL A 70 23.82 5.66 -3.20
N LYS A 71 23.95 5.34 -4.34
CA LYS A 71 24.28 4.09 -5.09
C LYS A 71 23.08 3.13 -5.15
N PRO A 72 21.94 3.59 -5.65
CA PRO A 72 20.76 2.74 -5.75
C PRO A 72 20.98 1.60 -6.76
N ILE A 73 20.31 0.46 -6.51
CA ILE A 73 20.26 -0.70 -7.40
C ILE A 73 18.81 -1.07 -7.68
N GLY A 74 18.58 -1.91 -8.69
CA GLY A 74 17.24 -2.42 -9.03
C GLY A 74 16.24 -1.28 -9.25
N ILE A 75 15.02 -1.43 -8.72
CA ILE A 75 13.93 -0.48 -8.92
C ILE A 75 14.26 0.94 -8.42
N LEU A 76 15.03 1.07 -7.34
CA LEU A 76 15.42 2.39 -6.83
C LEU A 76 16.37 3.12 -7.79
N LYS A 77 17.22 2.39 -8.53
CA LYS A 77 18.02 2.96 -9.61
C LYS A 77 17.12 3.43 -10.75
N THR A 78 16.18 2.61 -11.19
CA THR A 78 15.22 2.96 -12.23
C THR A 78 14.39 4.20 -11.85
N ILE A 79 13.89 4.27 -10.60
CA ILE A 79 13.17 5.43 -10.07
C ILE A 79 14.01 6.71 -10.21
N LYS A 80 15.29 6.66 -9.83
CA LYS A 80 16.19 7.82 -9.93
C LYS A 80 16.47 8.20 -11.38
N GLU A 81 16.72 7.23 -12.26
CA GLU A 81 17.02 7.48 -13.67
C GLU A 81 15.82 8.05 -14.43
N LEU A 82 14.61 7.60 -14.12
CA LEU A 82 13.37 8.08 -14.74
C LEU A 82 12.84 9.37 -14.10
N GLY A 83 13.28 9.72 -12.91
CA GLY A 83 12.80 10.91 -12.20
C GLY A 83 11.45 10.71 -11.51
N ALA A 84 11.09 9.45 -11.16
CA ALA A 84 9.83 9.14 -10.51
C ALA A 84 9.81 9.53 -9.03
N PHE A 85 8.62 9.78 -8.46
CA PHE A 85 8.36 10.16 -7.07
C PHE A 85 9.16 11.36 -6.58
N ARG A 86 9.50 12.27 -7.48
CA ARG A 86 10.25 13.48 -7.16
C ARG A 86 9.36 14.54 -6.53
N VAL A 87 9.82 15.14 -5.45
CA VAL A 87 9.12 16.25 -4.79
C VAL A 87 8.74 17.35 -5.81
N GLY A 88 7.52 17.84 -5.72
CA GLY A 88 6.99 18.86 -6.61
C GLY A 88 6.50 18.37 -7.99
N SER A 89 6.74 17.11 -8.36
CA SER A 89 6.16 16.53 -9.58
C SER A 89 4.67 16.17 -9.37
N ASP A 90 3.93 15.99 -10.45
CA ASP A 90 2.56 15.48 -10.37
C ASP A 90 2.53 13.98 -10.01
N GLY A 91 3.53 13.24 -10.48
CA GLY A 91 3.65 11.80 -10.25
C GLY A 91 3.77 11.38 -8.78
N VAL A 92 4.35 12.25 -7.94
CA VAL A 92 4.54 11.98 -6.51
C VAL A 92 3.24 12.09 -5.69
N LYS A 93 2.21 12.76 -6.21
CA LYS A 93 0.95 12.98 -5.50
C LYS A 93 0.17 11.68 -5.35
N THR A 94 -0.50 11.53 -4.22
CA THR A 94 -1.54 10.50 -4.05
C THR A 94 -2.65 10.72 -5.08
N ILE A 95 -3.15 9.63 -5.65
CA ILE A 95 -4.18 9.66 -6.69
C ILE A 95 -5.44 10.40 -6.23
N PRO A 96 -6.16 11.08 -7.15
CA PRO A 96 -7.35 11.87 -6.80
C PRO A 96 -8.45 11.07 -6.10
N GLU A 97 -8.60 9.80 -6.46
CA GLU A 97 -9.60 8.90 -5.89
C GLU A 97 -9.42 8.70 -4.38
N LEU A 98 -8.20 8.60 -3.90
CA LEU A 98 -7.91 8.50 -2.47
C LEU A 98 -8.01 9.86 -1.78
N GLN A 99 -7.74 10.95 -2.48
CA GLN A 99 -7.89 12.31 -1.92
C GLN A 99 -9.34 12.61 -1.51
N ALA A 100 -10.33 11.97 -2.15
CA ALA A 100 -11.73 12.06 -1.74
C ALA A 100 -11.99 11.56 -0.30
N PHE A 101 -11.08 10.78 0.26
CA PHE A 101 -11.15 10.25 1.62
C PHE A 101 -10.10 10.85 2.56
N ALA A 102 -9.57 12.04 2.24
CA ALA A 102 -8.51 12.70 3.01
C ALA A 102 -8.87 12.92 4.50
N ASP A 103 -10.14 13.05 4.83
CA ASP A 103 -10.62 13.17 6.22
C ASP A 103 -10.45 11.87 7.03
N ARG A 104 -10.27 10.75 6.35
CA ARG A 104 -10.19 9.41 6.95
C ARG A 104 -8.82 8.77 6.78
N ILE A 105 -8.05 9.16 5.78
CA ILE A 105 -6.73 8.59 5.49
C ILE A 105 -5.65 9.50 6.06
N ILE A 106 -4.88 8.96 7.00
CA ILE A 106 -3.74 9.64 7.63
C ILE A 106 -2.51 9.44 6.76
N THR A 107 -1.99 10.50 6.15
CA THR A 107 -0.75 10.42 5.39
C THR A 107 0.45 10.49 6.32
N ILE A 108 1.30 9.45 6.30
CA ILE A 108 2.55 9.40 7.07
C ILE A 108 3.74 9.52 6.13
N PRO A 109 4.42 10.66 6.16
CA PRO A 109 5.55 10.92 5.26
C PRO A 109 6.83 10.21 5.72
N GLY A 110 7.85 10.24 4.87
CA GLY A 110 9.21 9.82 5.21
C GLY A 110 9.70 8.59 4.46
N LYS A 111 8.80 7.80 3.89
CA LYS A 111 9.20 6.61 3.11
C LYS A 111 10.12 6.99 1.94
N ARG A 112 11.33 6.41 1.94
CA ARG A 112 12.40 6.65 0.95
C ARG A 112 12.97 5.36 0.37
N GLY A 113 12.23 4.27 0.48
CA GLY A 113 12.65 2.94 0.06
C GLY A 113 11.47 1.98 -0.05
N LEU A 114 11.75 0.69 0.00
CA LEU A 114 10.75 -0.35 -0.25
C LEU A 114 9.82 -0.57 0.95
N ASN A 115 10.39 -0.55 2.16
CA ASN A 115 9.66 -0.81 3.39
C ASN A 115 9.00 0.47 3.92
N ALA A 116 7.70 0.42 4.20
CA ALA A 116 6.93 1.57 4.69
C ALA A 116 7.33 2.03 6.11
N PHE A 117 7.89 1.15 6.94
CA PHE A 117 8.36 1.51 8.28
C PHE A 117 9.70 2.26 8.27
N SER A 118 10.50 2.10 7.20
CA SER A 118 11.82 2.72 7.14
C SER A 118 11.73 4.23 6.95
N ASN A 119 12.32 4.99 7.90
CA ASN A 119 12.33 6.45 7.95
C ASN A 119 10.94 7.11 8.14
N THR A 120 9.96 6.37 8.65
CA THR A 120 8.61 6.87 8.95
C THR A 120 8.32 6.76 10.44
N ALA A 121 7.23 7.39 10.87
CA ALA A 121 6.75 7.30 12.24
C ALA A 121 5.79 6.10 12.45
N LEU A 122 5.64 5.18 11.49
CA LEU A 122 4.63 4.12 11.53
C LEU A 122 4.71 3.28 12.80
N GLU A 123 5.89 2.80 13.18
CA GLU A 123 6.05 1.92 14.34
C GLU A 123 5.61 2.61 15.62
N ILE A 124 6.04 3.87 15.83
CA ILE A 124 5.68 4.65 17.01
C ILE A 124 4.16 4.89 17.06
N LEU A 125 3.56 5.28 15.93
CA LEU A 125 2.13 5.57 15.86
C LEU A 125 1.29 4.30 16.06
N PHE A 126 1.69 3.18 15.46
CA PHE A 126 0.95 1.92 15.61
C PHE A 126 1.00 1.41 17.06
N GLN A 127 2.13 1.58 17.76
CA GLN A 127 2.22 1.29 19.20
C GLN A 127 1.32 2.21 20.01
N GLN A 128 1.31 3.52 19.74
CA GLN A 128 0.45 4.49 20.43
C GLN A 128 -1.04 4.24 20.22
N TRP A 129 -1.42 3.79 19.01
CA TRP A 129 -2.81 3.45 18.68
C TRP A 129 -3.23 2.05 19.13
N GLY A 130 -2.31 1.27 19.68
CA GLY A 130 -2.57 -0.10 20.11
C GLY A 130 -2.87 -1.05 18.95
N ILE A 131 -2.30 -0.82 17.77
CA ILE A 131 -2.50 -1.67 16.60
C ILE A 131 -1.93 -3.06 16.87
N SER A 132 -2.71 -4.08 16.55
CA SER A 132 -2.29 -5.50 16.54
C SER A 132 -2.34 -6.11 15.15
N ASP A 133 -3.22 -5.61 14.28
CA ASP A 133 -3.52 -6.16 12.97
C ASP A 133 -3.21 -5.12 11.87
N ILE A 134 -2.35 -5.49 10.92
CA ILE A 134 -2.00 -4.65 9.76
C ILE A 134 -2.54 -5.32 8.50
N VAL A 135 -3.42 -4.63 7.80
CA VAL A 135 -3.94 -5.01 6.48
C VAL A 135 -3.22 -4.18 5.43
N ILE A 136 -2.62 -4.82 4.43
CA ILE A 136 -1.81 -4.15 3.40
C ILE A 136 -2.52 -4.23 2.05
N ALA A 137 -2.63 -3.06 1.40
CA ALA A 137 -3.07 -2.89 0.02
C ALA A 137 -2.09 -2.00 -0.75
N GLY A 138 -2.00 -2.17 -2.07
CA GLY A 138 -1.20 -1.29 -2.94
C GLY A 138 -0.18 -1.97 -3.84
N ALA A 139 0.86 -1.25 -4.22
CA ALA A 139 1.85 -1.66 -5.20
C ALA A 139 3.29 -1.50 -4.65
N ILE A 140 4.20 -2.34 -5.02
CA ILE A 140 4.14 -3.56 -5.85
C ILE A 140 4.25 -4.77 -4.93
N SER A 141 3.49 -5.83 -5.19
CA SER A 141 3.39 -7.04 -4.34
C SER A 141 4.75 -7.62 -3.97
N SER A 142 5.62 -7.86 -4.96
CA SER A 142 6.96 -8.44 -4.76
C SER A 142 7.99 -7.49 -4.17
N ILE A 143 7.67 -6.21 -4.01
CA ILE A 143 8.62 -5.17 -3.62
C ILE A 143 8.17 -4.50 -2.32
N CYS A 144 7.35 -3.45 -2.42
CA CYS A 144 6.98 -2.65 -1.25
C CYS A 144 6.02 -3.39 -0.30
N VAL A 145 5.07 -4.15 -0.86
CA VAL A 145 4.10 -4.93 -0.07
C VAL A 145 4.83 -6.03 0.71
N ASP A 146 5.62 -6.88 0.02
CA ASP A 146 6.38 -7.97 0.66
C ASP A 146 7.38 -7.46 1.69
N SER A 147 8.17 -6.42 1.34
CA SER A 147 9.16 -5.82 2.25
C SER A 147 8.51 -5.26 3.52
N THR A 148 7.37 -4.59 3.39
CA THR A 148 6.62 -4.04 4.52
C THR A 148 5.96 -5.13 5.36
N GLY A 149 5.33 -6.11 4.71
CA GLY A 149 4.66 -7.21 5.39
C GLY A 149 5.61 -8.07 6.23
N ARG A 150 6.77 -8.42 5.68
CA ARG A 150 7.82 -9.16 6.43
C ARG A 150 8.34 -8.37 7.63
N HIS A 151 8.54 -7.08 7.46
CA HIS A 151 8.98 -6.22 8.57
C HIS A 151 7.91 -6.13 9.66
N ALA A 152 6.67 -5.90 9.28
CA ALA A 152 5.54 -5.87 10.22
C ALA A 152 5.38 -7.19 10.98
N HIS A 153 5.49 -8.33 10.28
CA HIS A 153 5.50 -9.65 10.92
C HIS A 153 6.65 -9.81 11.92
N GLY A 154 7.87 -9.36 11.53
CA GLY A 154 9.05 -9.38 12.41
C GLY A 154 8.91 -8.52 13.66
N LEU A 155 8.08 -7.48 13.64
CA LEU A 155 7.71 -6.65 14.79
C LEU A 155 6.59 -7.26 15.65
N GLY A 156 6.02 -8.40 15.24
CA GLY A 156 4.98 -9.12 15.99
C GLY A 156 3.53 -8.78 15.62
N TYR A 157 3.30 -7.97 14.58
CA TYR A 157 1.95 -7.69 14.09
C TYR A 157 1.34 -8.89 13.38
N GLN A 158 0.02 -9.04 13.47
CA GLN A 158 -0.74 -9.92 12.59
C GLN A 158 -0.88 -9.24 11.22
N VAL A 159 -0.30 -9.85 10.19
CA VAL A 159 -0.29 -9.26 8.84
C VAL A 159 -1.33 -9.94 7.96
N THR A 160 -2.11 -9.14 7.26
CA THR A 160 -3.02 -9.57 6.20
C THR A 160 -2.69 -8.81 4.91
N ILE A 161 -2.55 -9.52 3.79
CA ILE A 161 -2.33 -8.92 2.48
C ILE A 161 -3.55 -9.18 1.61
N LEU A 162 -4.11 -8.11 1.03
CA LEU A 162 -5.31 -8.22 0.20
C LEU A 162 -4.94 -8.60 -1.23
N SER A 163 -5.29 -9.82 -1.63
CA SER A 163 -4.95 -10.39 -2.93
C SER A 163 -5.55 -9.62 -4.11
N ASP A 164 -6.70 -9.01 -3.91
CA ASP A 164 -7.48 -8.27 -4.91
C ASP A 164 -7.38 -6.73 -4.77
N CYS A 165 -6.59 -6.26 -3.78
CA CYS A 165 -6.24 -4.84 -3.57
C CYS A 165 -4.72 -4.61 -3.64
N THR A 166 -3.95 -5.59 -4.13
CA THR A 166 -2.50 -5.44 -4.37
C THR A 166 -2.17 -5.74 -5.83
N LEU A 167 -1.08 -5.13 -6.33
CA LEU A 167 -0.59 -5.25 -7.69
C LEU A 167 0.82 -5.83 -7.72
N GLY A 168 1.00 -6.97 -8.42
CA GLY A 168 2.30 -7.42 -8.91
C GLY A 168 2.71 -6.66 -10.19
N ARG A 169 3.90 -6.91 -10.71
CA ARG A 169 4.35 -6.38 -12.01
C ARG A 169 3.62 -7.05 -13.18
N ASN A 170 3.18 -8.29 -12.98
CA ASN A 170 2.35 -9.04 -13.91
C ASN A 170 1.49 -10.06 -13.16
N SER A 171 0.56 -10.71 -13.86
CA SER A 171 -0.37 -11.67 -13.28
C SER A 171 0.31 -12.92 -12.69
N VAL A 172 1.40 -13.38 -13.29
CA VAL A 172 2.17 -14.55 -12.80
C VAL A 172 2.83 -14.22 -11.46
N GLU A 173 3.47 -13.06 -11.36
CA GLU A 173 4.06 -12.60 -10.10
C GLU A 173 3.00 -12.43 -9.03
N GLN A 174 1.87 -11.79 -9.35
CA GLN A 174 0.77 -11.58 -8.41
C GLN A 174 0.26 -12.91 -7.85
N ALA A 175 -0.05 -13.89 -8.72
CA ALA A 175 -0.51 -15.20 -8.29
C ALA A 175 0.54 -15.90 -7.42
N PHE A 176 1.81 -15.90 -7.85
CA PHE A 176 2.90 -16.55 -7.10
C PHE A 176 3.07 -15.96 -5.70
N TYR A 177 3.02 -14.63 -5.56
CA TYR A 177 3.15 -13.99 -4.25
C TYR A 177 1.94 -14.27 -3.36
N CYS A 178 0.72 -14.16 -3.88
CA CYS A 178 -0.49 -14.42 -3.11
C CYS A 178 -0.64 -15.88 -2.67
N GLU A 179 -0.20 -16.84 -3.50
CA GLU A 179 -0.40 -18.27 -3.25
C GLU A 179 0.79 -18.93 -2.54
N GLN A 180 2.02 -18.47 -2.80
CA GLN A 180 3.23 -19.17 -2.36
C GLN A 180 4.08 -18.37 -1.36
N ILE A 181 4.11 -17.05 -1.44
CA ILE A 181 5.03 -16.23 -0.65
C ILE A 181 4.33 -15.62 0.57
N PHE A 182 3.25 -14.88 0.37
CA PHE A 182 2.56 -14.22 1.49
C PHE A 182 2.08 -15.19 2.56
N PRO A 183 1.52 -16.39 2.23
CA PRO A 183 1.09 -17.36 3.26
C PRO A 183 2.20 -17.87 4.18
N LEU A 184 3.47 -17.64 3.86
CA LEU A 184 4.60 -18.01 4.73
C LEU A 184 4.70 -17.13 5.99
N TYR A 185 4.11 -15.91 5.99
CA TYR A 185 4.23 -14.96 7.09
C TYR A 185 2.98 -14.10 7.32
N ALA A 186 2.01 -14.13 6.43
CA ALA A 186 0.80 -13.31 6.46
C ALA A 186 -0.44 -14.14 6.13
N GLN A 187 -1.61 -13.63 6.45
CA GLN A 187 -2.86 -14.11 5.88
C GLN A 187 -3.07 -13.45 4.52
N THR A 188 -3.59 -14.19 3.55
CA THR A 188 -3.97 -13.66 2.23
C THR A 188 -5.47 -13.84 2.06
N MET A 189 -6.18 -12.77 1.74
CA MET A 189 -7.63 -12.78 1.54
C MET A 189 -8.06 -11.65 0.61
N THR A 190 -9.30 -11.70 0.13
CA THR A 190 -9.95 -10.62 -0.61
C THR A 190 -10.45 -9.52 0.34
N HIS A 191 -10.73 -8.33 -0.21
CA HIS A 191 -11.32 -7.24 0.58
C HIS A 191 -12.71 -7.62 1.12
N HIS A 192 -13.49 -8.42 0.39
CA HIS A 192 -14.78 -8.90 0.88
C HIS A 192 -14.65 -9.84 2.09
N GLU A 193 -13.69 -10.76 2.06
CA GLU A 193 -13.40 -11.64 3.20
C GLU A 193 -12.92 -10.85 4.43
N LEU A 194 -12.11 -9.80 4.21
CA LEU A 194 -11.72 -8.88 5.27
C LEU A 194 -12.93 -8.18 5.90
N LEU A 195 -13.83 -7.63 5.08
CA LEU A 195 -15.04 -6.94 5.57
C LEU A 195 -15.93 -7.88 6.39
N GLN A 196 -16.10 -9.13 5.95
CA GLN A 196 -16.81 -10.17 6.72
C GLN A 196 -16.10 -10.45 8.06
N LYS A 197 -14.77 -10.56 8.05
CA LYS A 197 -13.97 -10.83 9.24
C LYS A 197 -14.00 -9.69 10.26
N LEU A 198 -14.22 -8.45 9.80
CA LEU A 198 -14.38 -7.26 10.63
C LEU A 198 -15.85 -7.00 11.04
N ASP A 199 -16.79 -7.85 10.59
CA ASP A 199 -18.24 -7.68 10.78
C ASP A 199 -18.78 -6.35 10.23
N ILE A 200 -18.21 -5.92 9.10
CA ILE A 200 -18.60 -4.69 8.39
C ILE A 200 -19.51 -5.04 7.22
N HIS A 201 -20.79 -4.73 7.39
CA HIS A 201 -21.81 -5.01 6.39
C HIS A 201 -21.97 -3.89 5.35
N PRO A 202 -22.54 -4.20 4.16
CA PRO A 202 -22.87 -3.16 3.19
C PRO A 202 -23.75 -2.08 3.81
N VAL A 203 -23.43 -0.82 3.57
CA VAL A 203 -24.34 0.27 3.90
C VAL A 203 -25.57 0.11 2.99
N ASN A 204 -26.72 -0.24 3.56
CA ASN A 204 -27.98 -0.20 2.81
C ASN A 204 -28.25 1.28 2.46
N LEU A 205 -28.02 1.63 1.19
CA LEU A 205 -28.39 2.92 0.60
C LEU A 205 -29.89 2.98 0.38
#